data_60fb306384831e9885a5818d73f28a44
#
_entry.id   60fb306384831e9885a5818d73f28a44
#
_cell.length_a   1.000
_cell.length_b   1.000
_cell.length_c   1.000
_cell.angle_alpha   90.00
_cell.angle_beta   90.00
_cell.angle_gamma   90.00
#
_symmetry.space_group_name_H-M   'P 1'
#
loop_
_entity.id
_entity.type
_entity.pdbx_description
1 polymer ?
#
loop_
_entity_poly.entity_id
_entity_poly.type
_entity_poly.pdbx_seq_one_letter_code
_entity_poly.pdbx_strand_id
1 'polypeptide(L)'
;MPRLRLSACVLTIATLASGVFPVAAQNFPSRPIRIVTAQVGGSNDFAARLIGPELSRNVGQPVVVENRGGILAGDIVSKAPADGHTLLLYGSTIWLLPLFQSHVPYEMKDFLTITTTNNAPNLLVVYPGLAAKSVKELIAVAKARPGELNFGMSAPSSSQNLAGVLFNVLAGVRMQAVPYKGVGPALIDVMAGQIHLMFPTGGAVKGFLESGKLRALAVASAKPSRLHPDLPTVASSLPGYESTSVWGMLAPSGTPSAIVNRLNREFLKVLQKPEMIERFFAAGLDTEGSTPQAFAAVIKADSARWARLIKDGVIATEK
;
A
#
# COMPACT_ATOMS: atom_id res chain seq x y z
N MET A 1 57.08 -67.55 32.60
CA MET A 1 56.14 -67.17 31.52
C MET A 1 55.30 -66.04 32.05
N PRO A 2 55.54 -64.77 31.67
CA PRO A 2 54.71 -63.64 32.10
C PRO A 2 53.64 -63.34 31.05
N ARG A 3 52.40 -63.14 31.52
CA ARG A 3 51.23 -62.78 30.71
C ARG A 3 51.20 -61.26 30.47
N LEU A 4 51.29 -60.86 29.21
CA LEU A 4 51.09 -59.49 28.76
C LEU A 4 49.60 -59.14 28.89
N ARG A 5 49.24 -58.05 29.59
CA ARG A 5 47.91 -57.46 29.61
C ARG A 5 47.93 -56.26 28.66
N LEU A 6 47.18 -56.37 27.56
CA LEU A 6 46.90 -55.27 26.64
C LEU A 6 45.80 -54.37 27.25
N SER A 7 46.17 -53.15 27.61
CA SER A 7 45.20 -52.11 27.98
C SER A 7 44.77 -51.39 26.72
N ALA A 8 43.47 -51.50 26.35
CA ALA A 8 42.86 -50.76 25.26
C ALA A 8 42.49 -49.32 25.71
N CYS A 9 43.20 -48.33 25.19
CA CYS A 9 42.79 -46.91 25.31
C CYS A 9 41.63 -46.63 24.35
N VAL A 10 40.43 -46.42 24.90
CA VAL A 10 39.27 -45.90 24.14
C VAL A 10 39.42 -44.39 24.05
N LEU A 11 39.76 -43.90 22.85
CA LEU A 11 39.84 -42.48 22.54
C LEU A 11 38.43 -41.97 22.21
N THR A 12 37.77 -41.29 23.17
CA THR A 12 36.46 -40.66 22.96
C THR A 12 36.65 -39.35 22.21
N ILE A 13 36.36 -39.37 20.90
CA ILE A 13 36.30 -38.13 20.08
C ILE A 13 34.97 -37.42 20.40
N ALA A 14 35.04 -36.38 21.22
CA ALA A 14 33.93 -35.46 21.42
C ALA A 14 33.82 -34.55 20.21
N THR A 15 32.86 -34.83 19.31
CA THR A 15 32.49 -33.96 18.20
C THR A 15 31.80 -32.72 18.77
N LEU A 16 32.53 -31.61 18.89
CA LEU A 16 31.92 -30.28 19.07
C LEU A 16 31.12 -29.94 17.80
N ALA A 17 29.81 -30.10 17.84
CA ALA A 17 28.90 -29.52 16.89
C ALA A 17 28.89 -28.01 17.12
N SER A 18 29.81 -27.29 16.47
CA SER A 18 29.81 -25.84 16.42
C SER A 18 28.57 -25.41 15.65
N GLY A 19 27.52 -25.01 16.37
CA GLY A 19 26.34 -24.37 15.78
C GLY A 19 26.78 -23.11 15.04
N VAL A 20 26.76 -23.14 13.73
CA VAL A 20 26.96 -21.99 12.88
C VAL A 20 25.71 -21.11 13.03
N PHE A 21 25.69 -20.25 14.05
CA PHE A 21 24.71 -19.16 14.11
C PHE A 21 25.02 -18.20 12.96
N PRO A 22 24.03 -17.76 12.18
CA PRO A 22 24.28 -16.82 11.09
C PRO A 22 24.75 -15.47 11.66
N VAL A 23 26.04 -15.24 11.59
CA VAL A 23 26.74 -14.00 12.03
C VAL A 23 26.20 -12.75 11.27
N ALA A 24 25.56 -12.94 10.11
CA ALA A 24 25.05 -11.86 9.28
C ALA A 24 24.01 -10.94 9.95
N ALA A 25 23.25 -11.43 10.95
CA ALA A 25 22.23 -10.60 11.61
C ALA A 25 22.77 -9.69 12.71
N GLN A 26 23.97 -9.94 13.23
CA GLN A 26 24.54 -9.14 14.33
C GLN A 26 25.06 -7.79 13.86
N ASN A 27 25.48 -7.65 12.60
CA ASN A 27 26.04 -6.43 12.01
C ASN A 27 25.13 -5.74 10.98
N PHE A 28 23.86 -6.11 10.89
CA PHE A 28 22.92 -5.43 10.00
C PHE A 28 22.43 -4.11 10.64
N PRO A 29 22.30 -2.98 9.89
CA PRO A 29 22.84 -2.80 8.55
C PRO A 29 24.34 -2.46 8.58
N SER A 30 25.13 -3.02 7.68
CA SER A 30 26.57 -2.79 7.54
C SER A 30 26.93 -1.74 6.49
N ARG A 31 25.93 -1.32 5.69
CA ARG A 31 26.05 -0.34 4.60
C ARG A 31 24.72 0.39 4.42
N PRO A 32 24.65 1.45 3.59
CA PRO A 32 23.41 2.18 3.35
C PRO A 32 22.22 1.28 2.96
N ILE A 33 21.04 1.62 3.48
CA ILE A 33 19.77 1.00 3.07
C ILE A 33 19.17 1.83 1.93
N ARG A 34 18.76 1.18 0.87
CA ARG A 34 18.06 1.77 -0.27
C ARG A 34 16.57 1.47 -0.17
N ILE A 35 15.75 2.51 -0.15
CA ILE A 35 14.29 2.40 -0.27
C ILE A 35 13.90 2.76 -1.70
N VAL A 36 13.51 1.77 -2.49
CA VAL A 36 12.95 1.97 -3.83
C VAL A 36 11.46 2.30 -3.66
N THR A 37 10.99 3.34 -4.35
CA THR A 37 9.61 3.82 -4.23
C THR A 37 9.12 4.42 -5.55
N ALA A 38 7.84 4.86 -5.59
CA ALA A 38 7.21 5.43 -6.77
C ALA A 38 7.85 6.77 -7.20
N GLN A 39 7.30 7.36 -8.26
CA GLN A 39 7.73 8.65 -8.80
C GLN A 39 7.67 9.76 -7.75
N VAL A 40 8.51 10.77 -7.93
CA VAL A 40 8.62 11.93 -7.05
C VAL A 40 7.28 12.67 -6.91
N GLY A 41 6.97 13.13 -5.69
CA GLY A 41 5.82 13.98 -5.38
C GLY A 41 4.53 13.23 -5.04
N GLY A 42 4.50 11.89 -5.14
CA GLY A 42 3.34 11.09 -4.70
C GLY A 42 3.43 10.67 -3.23
N SER A 43 2.34 10.07 -2.70
CA SER A 43 2.29 9.60 -1.30
C SER A 43 3.37 8.59 -0.95
N ASN A 44 3.78 7.75 -1.90
CA ASN A 44 4.89 6.81 -1.69
C ASN A 44 6.23 7.55 -1.45
N ASP A 45 6.54 8.53 -2.30
CA ASP A 45 7.78 9.34 -2.19
C ASP A 45 7.76 10.18 -0.92
N PHE A 46 6.63 10.80 -0.61
CA PHE A 46 6.45 11.54 0.63
C PHE A 46 6.73 10.67 1.86
N ALA A 47 6.11 9.50 1.94
CA ALA A 47 6.33 8.57 3.04
C ALA A 47 7.78 8.10 3.14
N ALA A 48 8.42 7.75 2.01
CA ALA A 48 9.82 7.32 1.98
C ALA A 48 10.77 8.42 2.49
N ARG A 49 10.56 9.68 2.05
CA ARG A 49 11.40 10.83 2.46
C ARG A 49 11.15 11.26 3.89
N LEU A 50 9.98 10.98 4.42
CA LEU A 50 9.66 11.27 5.81
C LEU A 50 10.25 10.19 6.75
N ILE A 51 10.14 8.92 6.38
CA ILE A 51 10.64 7.78 7.16
C ILE A 51 12.17 7.66 7.08
N GLY A 52 12.75 7.87 5.90
CA GLY A 52 14.16 7.59 5.62
C GLY A 52 15.15 8.23 6.60
N PRO A 53 15.11 9.55 6.87
CA PRO A 53 15.99 10.22 7.83
C PRO A 53 15.86 9.69 9.26
N GLU A 54 14.63 9.39 9.70
CA GLU A 54 14.37 8.85 11.03
C GLU A 54 14.90 7.42 11.17
N LEU A 55 14.66 6.58 10.15
CA LEU A 55 15.19 5.24 10.10
C LEU A 55 16.73 5.27 10.09
N SER A 56 17.35 6.18 9.33
CA SER A 56 18.80 6.36 9.27
C SER A 56 19.40 6.62 10.66
N ARG A 57 18.77 7.49 11.46
CA ARG A 57 19.18 7.77 12.84
C ARG A 57 19.07 6.53 13.74
N ASN A 58 18.01 5.76 13.58
CA ASN A 58 17.79 4.56 14.40
C ASN A 58 18.77 3.43 14.09
N VAL A 59 19.11 3.24 12.81
CA VAL A 59 19.93 2.09 12.38
C VAL A 59 21.40 2.41 12.26
N GLY A 60 21.79 3.70 12.33
CA GLY A 60 23.20 4.13 12.24
C GLY A 60 23.82 4.04 10.84
N GLN A 61 23.01 3.88 9.80
CA GLN A 61 23.44 3.83 8.41
C GLN A 61 22.58 4.76 7.55
N PRO A 62 23.12 5.37 6.48
CA PRO A 62 22.35 6.20 5.57
C PRO A 62 21.17 5.43 4.96
N VAL A 63 20.02 6.09 4.84
CA VAL A 63 18.86 5.58 4.11
C VAL A 63 18.64 6.46 2.88
N VAL A 64 18.75 5.85 1.69
CA VAL A 64 18.66 6.53 0.40
C VAL A 64 17.32 6.18 -0.26
N VAL A 65 16.58 7.21 -0.67
CA VAL A 65 15.31 7.04 -1.39
C VAL A 65 15.59 7.10 -2.89
N GLU A 66 15.15 6.05 -3.60
CA GLU A 66 15.29 5.92 -5.05
C GLU A 66 13.92 5.82 -5.71
N ASN A 67 13.60 6.78 -6.58
CA ASN A 67 12.30 6.81 -7.27
C ASN A 67 12.31 6.01 -8.57
N ARG A 68 11.35 5.09 -8.71
CA ARG A 68 11.13 4.26 -9.91
C ARG A 68 9.63 4.08 -10.16
N GLY A 69 9.22 3.96 -11.42
CA GLY A 69 7.82 3.62 -11.76
C GLY A 69 7.43 2.22 -11.25
N GLY A 70 6.13 1.99 -11.01
CA GLY A 70 5.59 0.82 -10.30
C GLY A 70 6.16 -0.53 -10.73
N ILE A 71 6.06 -0.88 -12.02
CA ILE A 71 6.59 -2.16 -12.54
C ILE A 71 8.11 -2.25 -12.31
N LEU A 72 8.84 -1.19 -12.62
CA LEU A 72 10.30 -1.16 -12.49
C LEU A 72 10.73 -1.20 -11.02
N ALA A 73 10.01 -0.56 -10.12
CA ALA A 73 10.30 -0.61 -8.68
C ALA A 73 10.17 -2.04 -8.14
N GLY A 74 9.09 -2.73 -8.51
CA GLY A 74 8.87 -4.14 -8.15
C GLY A 74 9.95 -5.05 -8.73
N ASP A 75 10.29 -4.90 -10.01
CA ASP A 75 11.31 -5.69 -10.69
C ASP A 75 12.70 -5.53 -10.04
N ILE A 76 13.11 -4.30 -9.76
CA ILE A 76 14.40 -4.01 -9.11
C ILE A 76 14.51 -4.69 -7.74
N VAL A 77 13.45 -4.60 -6.92
CA VAL A 77 13.52 -5.11 -5.56
C VAL A 77 13.33 -6.62 -5.50
N SER A 78 12.49 -7.21 -6.36
CA SER A 78 12.33 -8.68 -6.43
C SER A 78 13.63 -9.41 -6.76
N LYS A 79 14.52 -8.76 -7.52
CA LYS A 79 15.84 -9.30 -7.95
C LYS A 79 17.02 -8.85 -7.09
N ALA A 80 16.77 -8.00 -6.09
CA ALA A 80 17.83 -7.51 -5.22
C ALA A 80 18.32 -8.59 -4.24
N PRO A 81 19.58 -8.48 -3.75
CA PRO A 81 20.07 -9.36 -2.70
C PRO A 81 19.15 -9.37 -1.48
N ALA A 82 18.86 -10.57 -0.95
CA ALA A 82 17.98 -10.77 0.20
C ALA A 82 18.71 -10.51 1.53
N ASP A 83 19.40 -9.38 1.65
CA ASP A 83 20.24 -8.99 2.78
C ASP A 83 19.68 -7.80 3.60
N GLY A 84 18.47 -7.34 3.25
CA GLY A 84 17.79 -6.24 3.93
C GLY A 84 18.24 -4.82 3.56
N HIS A 85 19.22 -4.65 2.67
CA HIS A 85 19.72 -3.32 2.27
C HIS A 85 18.99 -2.71 1.06
N THR A 86 18.08 -3.46 0.43
CA THR A 86 17.19 -2.94 -0.61
C THR A 86 15.76 -3.26 -0.24
N LEU A 87 14.95 -2.23 -0.08
CA LEU A 87 13.56 -2.32 0.37
C LEU A 87 12.64 -1.65 -0.65
N LEU A 88 11.37 -2.08 -0.68
CA LEU A 88 10.33 -1.47 -1.50
C LEU A 88 9.29 -0.81 -0.59
N LEU A 89 9.12 0.51 -0.70
CA LEU A 89 7.97 1.21 -0.13
C LEU A 89 6.97 1.47 -1.22
N TYR A 90 5.83 0.80 -1.16
CA TYR A 90 4.81 0.95 -2.20
C TYR A 90 3.40 0.76 -1.66
N GLY A 91 2.41 1.29 -2.39
CA GLY A 91 0.99 1.08 -2.12
C GLY A 91 0.43 -0.17 -2.79
N SER A 92 -0.89 -0.35 -2.67
CA SER A 92 -1.62 -1.53 -3.16
C SER A 92 -1.43 -1.85 -4.64
N THR A 93 -1.07 -0.89 -5.44
CA THR A 93 -0.75 -1.11 -6.86
C THR A 93 0.27 -2.23 -7.07
N ILE A 94 1.28 -2.37 -6.16
CA ILE A 94 2.35 -3.36 -6.37
C ILE A 94 1.85 -4.81 -6.29
N TRP A 95 0.90 -5.11 -5.40
CA TRP A 95 0.33 -6.46 -5.27
C TRP A 95 -0.92 -6.69 -6.10
N LEU A 96 -1.56 -5.63 -6.57
CA LEU A 96 -2.73 -5.73 -7.44
C LEU A 96 -2.36 -5.78 -8.92
N LEU A 97 -1.26 -5.12 -9.32
CA LEU A 97 -0.85 -5.04 -10.72
C LEU A 97 -0.77 -6.42 -11.43
N PRO A 98 -0.23 -7.50 -10.80
CA PRO A 98 -0.23 -8.83 -11.42
C PRO A 98 -1.61 -9.43 -11.68
N LEU A 99 -2.66 -8.91 -11.05
CA LEU A 99 -4.04 -9.33 -11.33
C LEU A 99 -4.61 -8.67 -12.59
N PHE A 100 -4.13 -7.47 -12.93
CA PHE A 100 -4.64 -6.65 -14.02
C PHE A 100 -3.84 -6.78 -15.32
N GLN A 101 -2.53 -7.04 -15.24
CA GLN A 101 -1.63 -7.10 -16.39
C GLN A 101 -0.96 -8.47 -16.49
N SER A 102 -0.82 -8.98 -17.74
CA SER A 102 -0.20 -10.29 -18.01
C SER A 102 1.33 -10.28 -17.92
N HIS A 103 1.97 -9.14 -18.15
CA HIS A 103 3.44 -9.03 -18.23
C HIS A 103 4.02 -8.19 -17.11
N VAL A 104 3.91 -8.70 -15.88
CA VAL A 104 4.56 -8.10 -14.70
C VAL A 104 5.77 -8.96 -14.33
N PRO A 105 7.01 -8.39 -14.27
CA PRO A 105 8.25 -9.16 -14.12
C PRO A 105 8.52 -9.59 -12.66
N TYR A 106 7.52 -9.57 -11.79
CA TYR A 106 7.58 -10.03 -10.41
C TYR A 106 6.25 -10.65 -9.98
N GLU A 107 6.29 -11.46 -8.95
CA GLU A 107 5.12 -11.99 -8.25
C GLU A 107 5.18 -11.63 -6.76
N MET A 108 4.06 -11.69 -6.06
CA MET A 108 4.06 -11.38 -4.61
C MET A 108 4.87 -12.35 -3.76
N LYS A 109 5.10 -13.59 -4.23
CA LYS A 109 6.02 -14.54 -3.59
C LYS A 109 7.49 -14.09 -3.58
N ASP A 110 7.86 -13.12 -4.45
CA ASP A 110 9.21 -12.58 -4.53
C ASP A 110 9.50 -11.54 -3.43
N PHE A 111 8.51 -11.27 -2.58
CA PHE A 111 8.64 -10.30 -1.49
C PHE A 111 8.25 -10.89 -0.13
N LEU A 112 8.88 -10.34 0.91
CA LEU A 112 8.47 -10.47 2.30
C LEU A 112 7.90 -9.14 2.79
N THR A 113 6.83 -9.21 3.55
CA THR A 113 6.26 -8.04 4.23
C THR A 113 7.09 -7.65 5.44
N ILE A 114 7.29 -6.36 5.67
CA ILE A 114 7.94 -5.84 6.87
C ILE A 114 6.88 -5.17 7.77
N THR A 115 6.18 -4.17 7.27
CA THR A 115 5.15 -3.42 8.02
C THR A 115 4.30 -2.61 7.06
N THR A 116 3.04 -2.32 7.42
CA THR A 116 2.32 -1.17 6.86
C THR A 116 3.00 0.12 7.32
N THR A 117 2.96 1.18 6.54
CA THR A 117 3.55 2.47 6.91
C THR A 117 2.50 3.53 7.15
N ASN A 118 1.54 3.58 6.28
CA ASN A 118 0.43 4.53 6.35
C ASN A 118 -0.76 4.04 5.53
N ASN A 119 -1.90 4.62 5.79
CA ASN A 119 -3.11 4.46 4.99
C ASN A 119 -3.79 5.81 4.71
N ALA A 120 -4.66 5.85 3.73
CA ALA A 120 -5.57 6.95 3.51
C ALA A 120 -6.87 6.43 2.88
N PRO A 121 -8.03 6.78 3.43
CA PRO A 121 -9.28 6.50 2.75
C PRO A 121 -9.39 7.34 1.48
N ASN A 122 -9.94 6.78 0.43
CA ASN A 122 -10.40 7.57 -0.68
C ASN A 122 -11.63 8.39 -0.24
N LEU A 123 -11.83 9.55 -0.85
CA LEU A 123 -13.04 10.36 -0.67
C LEU A 123 -13.91 10.23 -1.92
N LEU A 124 -15.19 10.03 -1.72
CA LEU A 124 -16.17 10.19 -2.78
C LEU A 124 -16.42 11.67 -2.96
N VAL A 125 -15.83 12.27 -4.00
CA VAL A 125 -16.03 13.68 -4.36
C VAL A 125 -16.80 13.83 -5.63
N VAL A 126 -17.64 14.84 -5.70
CA VAL A 126 -18.48 15.12 -6.84
C VAL A 126 -18.31 16.57 -7.32
N TYR A 127 -18.63 16.80 -8.58
CA TYR A 127 -18.87 18.12 -9.13
C TYR A 127 -19.98 18.83 -8.32
N PRO A 128 -19.78 20.07 -7.85
CA PRO A 128 -20.75 20.75 -6.98
C PRO A 128 -22.14 20.96 -7.60
N GLY A 129 -22.24 21.05 -8.93
CA GLY A 129 -23.49 21.15 -9.67
C GLY A 129 -24.25 19.82 -9.83
N LEU A 130 -23.67 18.68 -9.47
CA LEU A 130 -24.37 17.41 -9.47
C LEU A 130 -25.50 17.43 -8.41
N ALA A 131 -26.70 17.02 -8.82
CA ALA A 131 -27.89 16.96 -7.95
C ALA A 131 -27.80 15.76 -6.97
N ALA A 132 -26.67 15.68 -6.22
CA ALA A 132 -26.43 14.69 -5.19
C ALA A 132 -25.63 15.32 -4.05
N LYS A 133 -26.18 15.28 -2.83
CA LYS A 133 -25.58 15.80 -1.59
C LYS A 133 -25.25 14.69 -0.60
N SER A 134 -25.57 13.44 -0.95
CA SER A 134 -25.31 12.25 -0.13
C SER A 134 -25.05 11.04 -1.03
N VAL A 135 -24.48 9.98 -0.44
CA VAL A 135 -24.29 8.69 -1.14
C VAL A 135 -25.60 8.12 -1.64
N LYS A 136 -26.68 8.22 -0.85
CA LYS A 136 -28.01 7.73 -1.23
C LYS A 136 -28.56 8.48 -2.45
N GLU A 137 -28.42 9.81 -2.47
CA GLU A 137 -28.86 10.61 -3.62
C GLU A 137 -28.01 10.31 -4.86
N LEU A 138 -26.70 10.14 -4.73
CA LEU A 138 -25.86 9.73 -5.85
C LEU A 138 -26.28 8.38 -6.44
N ILE A 139 -26.59 7.40 -5.58
CA ILE A 139 -27.12 6.09 -6.02
C ILE A 139 -28.44 6.28 -6.77
N ALA A 140 -29.35 7.11 -6.27
CA ALA A 140 -30.64 7.39 -6.93
C ALA A 140 -30.44 8.02 -8.31
N VAL A 141 -29.56 9.06 -8.42
CA VAL A 141 -29.23 9.69 -9.70
C VAL A 141 -28.61 8.70 -10.68
N ALA A 142 -27.65 7.86 -10.21
CA ALA A 142 -26.99 6.89 -11.06
C ALA A 142 -27.94 5.78 -11.54
N LYS A 143 -28.94 5.40 -10.75
CA LYS A 143 -29.99 4.44 -11.14
C LYS A 143 -30.98 5.04 -12.15
N ALA A 144 -31.31 6.32 -11.99
CA ALA A 144 -32.21 7.01 -12.94
C ALA A 144 -31.54 7.28 -14.29
N ARG A 145 -30.22 7.30 -14.34
CA ARG A 145 -29.43 7.66 -15.54
C ARG A 145 -28.32 6.62 -15.79
N PRO A 146 -28.66 5.36 -16.14
CA PRO A 146 -27.70 4.27 -16.29
C PRO A 146 -26.70 4.53 -17.42
N GLY A 147 -25.39 4.56 -17.09
CA GLY A 147 -24.31 4.78 -18.05
C GLY A 147 -24.04 6.24 -18.40
N GLU A 148 -24.81 7.19 -17.89
CA GLU A 148 -24.58 8.63 -18.14
C GLU A 148 -23.54 9.22 -17.16
N LEU A 149 -23.57 8.80 -15.88
CA LEU A 149 -22.58 9.27 -14.93
C LEU A 149 -21.23 8.61 -15.21
N ASN A 150 -20.17 9.39 -14.99
CA ASN A 150 -18.80 8.92 -15.15
C ASN A 150 -17.93 9.36 -13.96
N PHE A 151 -16.83 8.63 -13.77
CA PHE A 151 -15.82 8.94 -12.76
C PHE A 151 -14.40 8.89 -13.33
N GLY A 152 -13.55 9.80 -12.85
CA GLY A 152 -12.15 9.87 -13.27
C GLY A 152 -11.27 8.83 -12.58
N MET A 153 -10.33 8.26 -13.32
CA MET A 153 -9.30 7.35 -12.82
C MET A 153 -7.94 7.59 -13.46
N SER A 154 -6.85 7.17 -12.81
CA SER A 154 -5.49 7.32 -13.35
C SER A 154 -4.97 6.06 -14.06
N ALA A 155 -5.47 4.88 -13.69
CA ALA A 155 -5.12 3.60 -14.31
C ALA A 155 -6.15 2.52 -13.89
N PRO A 156 -6.27 1.40 -14.62
CA PRO A 156 -7.17 0.30 -14.25
C PRO A 156 -6.93 -0.25 -12.83
N SER A 157 -5.68 -0.38 -12.38
CA SER A 157 -5.30 -0.83 -11.03
C SER A 157 -5.22 0.29 -9.99
N SER A 158 -5.60 1.53 -10.36
CA SER A 158 -5.58 2.65 -9.41
C SER A 158 -6.68 2.54 -8.36
N SER A 159 -6.41 3.05 -7.15
CA SER A 159 -7.40 3.06 -6.07
C SER A 159 -8.68 3.81 -6.45
N GLN A 160 -8.57 4.84 -7.32
CA GLN A 160 -9.71 5.59 -7.82
C GLN A 160 -10.63 4.72 -8.67
N ASN A 161 -10.06 3.94 -9.60
CA ASN A 161 -10.84 3.02 -10.42
C ASN A 161 -11.48 1.92 -9.58
N LEU A 162 -10.68 1.30 -8.73
CA LEU A 162 -11.14 0.21 -7.87
C LEU A 162 -12.29 0.66 -6.95
N ALA A 163 -12.21 1.89 -6.42
CA ALA A 163 -13.27 2.49 -5.63
C ALA A 163 -14.57 2.69 -6.44
N GLY A 164 -14.46 3.23 -7.65
CA GLY A 164 -15.60 3.45 -8.55
C GLY A 164 -16.25 2.14 -9.01
N VAL A 165 -15.45 1.16 -9.38
CA VAL A 165 -15.94 -0.17 -9.77
C VAL A 165 -16.64 -0.86 -8.60
N LEU A 166 -16.06 -0.86 -7.40
CA LEU A 166 -16.69 -1.43 -6.21
C LEU A 166 -18.02 -0.72 -5.90
N PHE A 167 -18.07 0.61 -6.07
CA PHE A 167 -19.30 1.37 -5.91
C PHE A 167 -20.37 0.92 -6.90
N ASN A 168 -20.03 0.79 -8.17
CA ASN A 168 -20.95 0.30 -9.22
C ASN A 168 -21.56 -1.07 -8.84
N VAL A 169 -20.68 -2.00 -8.43
CA VAL A 169 -21.09 -3.37 -8.07
C VAL A 169 -22.07 -3.37 -6.91
N LEU A 170 -21.68 -2.76 -5.80
CA LEU A 170 -22.46 -2.84 -4.56
C LEU A 170 -23.75 -2.02 -4.64
N ALA A 171 -23.74 -0.89 -5.37
CA ALA A 171 -24.92 -0.03 -5.57
C ALA A 171 -25.85 -0.54 -6.68
N GLY A 172 -25.42 -1.52 -7.49
CA GLY A 172 -26.14 -1.99 -8.65
C GLY A 172 -26.36 -0.86 -9.70
N VAL A 173 -25.34 -0.05 -9.95
CA VAL A 173 -25.35 1.07 -10.91
C VAL A 173 -24.26 0.89 -11.98
N ARG A 174 -24.34 1.66 -13.05
CA ARG A 174 -23.38 1.65 -14.17
C ARG A 174 -22.85 3.05 -14.43
N MET A 175 -21.81 3.44 -13.71
CA MET A 175 -21.04 4.66 -14.02
C MET A 175 -19.83 4.27 -14.87
N GLN A 176 -19.44 5.12 -15.81
CA GLN A 176 -18.32 4.86 -16.72
C GLN A 176 -17.00 5.35 -16.14
N ALA A 177 -15.95 4.56 -16.23
CA ALA A 177 -14.59 4.96 -15.83
C ALA A 177 -13.93 5.72 -16.99
N VAL A 178 -13.40 6.92 -16.71
CA VAL A 178 -12.68 7.76 -17.68
C VAL A 178 -11.21 7.85 -17.30
N PRO A 179 -10.29 7.33 -18.14
CA PRO A 179 -8.87 7.32 -17.84
C PRO A 179 -8.20 8.68 -18.07
N TYR A 180 -7.32 9.08 -17.15
CA TYR A 180 -6.50 10.28 -17.19
C TYR A 180 -5.01 9.95 -16.96
N LYS A 181 -4.12 10.85 -17.38
CA LYS A 181 -2.67 10.74 -17.11
C LYS A 181 -2.30 11.09 -15.65
N GLY A 182 -3.22 10.88 -14.69
CA GLY A 182 -3.03 11.14 -13.27
C GLY A 182 -4.24 11.80 -12.62
N VAL A 183 -4.16 12.01 -11.30
CA VAL A 183 -5.24 12.56 -10.48
C VAL A 183 -5.52 14.03 -10.81
N GLY A 184 -4.48 14.83 -11.01
CA GLY A 184 -4.61 16.29 -11.25
C GLY A 184 -5.50 16.65 -12.46
N PRO A 185 -5.23 16.16 -13.68
CA PRO A 185 -6.09 16.39 -14.83
C PRO A 185 -7.52 15.93 -14.62
N ALA A 186 -7.74 14.79 -13.98
CA ALA A 186 -9.09 14.30 -13.67
C ALA A 186 -9.84 15.25 -12.73
N LEU A 187 -9.18 15.78 -11.69
CA LEU A 187 -9.79 16.73 -10.76
C LEU A 187 -10.19 18.05 -11.44
N ILE A 188 -9.40 18.54 -12.39
CA ILE A 188 -9.75 19.73 -13.20
C ILE A 188 -11.08 19.50 -13.92
N ASP A 189 -11.24 18.32 -14.55
CA ASP A 189 -12.46 18.00 -15.29
C ASP A 189 -13.66 17.73 -14.36
N VAL A 190 -13.43 17.21 -13.14
CA VAL A 190 -14.50 17.14 -12.12
C VAL A 190 -14.94 18.54 -11.72
N MET A 191 -14.02 19.46 -11.45
CA MET A 191 -14.36 20.85 -11.09
C MET A 191 -15.10 21.60 -12.20
N ALA A 192 -14.75 21.30 -13.46
CA ALA A 192 -15.41 21.85 -14.63
C ALA A 192 -16.76 21.18 -14.98
N GLY A 193 -17.12 20.09 -14.30
CA GLY A 193 -18.33 19.31 -14.57
C GLY A 193 -18.26 18.47 -15.86
N GLN A 194 -17.06 18.28 -16.44
CA GLN A 194 -16.85 17.41 -17.61
C GLN A 194 -16.96 15.93 -17.21
N ILE A 195 -16.53 15.58 -16.00
CA ILE A 195 -16.81 14.32 -15.32
C ILE A 195 -17.52 14.58 -13.99
N HIS A 196 -18.33 13.63 -13.57
CA HIS A 196 -19.29 13.85 -12.49
C HIS A 196 -18.68 13.68 -11.10
N LEU A 197 -17.74 12.72 -10.95
CA LEU A 197 -17.18 12.35 -9.66
C LEU A 197 -15.80 11.69 -9.78
N MET A 198 -15.15 11.55 -8.64
CA MET A 198 -13.89 10.83 -8.50
C MET A 198 -13.74 10.27 -7.08
N PHE A 199 -12.80 9.31 -6.91
CA PHE A 199 -12.44 8.74 -5.59
C PHE A 199 -10.96 9.03 -5.26
N PRO A 200 -10.52 10.28 -5.12
CA PRO A 200 -9.16 10.63 -4.78
C PRO A 200 -8.88 10.41 -3.29
N THR A 201 -7.58 10.45 -2.90
CA THR A 201 -7.21 10.57 -1.49
C THR A 201 -7.49 11.98 -0.97
N GLY A 202 -7.77 12.11 0.34
CA GLY A 202 -8.11 13.39 0.96
C GLY A 202 -7.07 14.48 0.75
N GLY A 203 -5.76 14.13 0.86
CA GLY A 203 -4.67 15.08 0.64
C GLY A 203 -4.65 15.70 -0.76
N ALA A 204 -5.10 14.97 -1.78
CA ALA A 204 -5.15 15.47 -3.16
C ALA A 204 -6.25 16.51 -3.40
N VAL A 205 -7.26 16.58 -2.54
CA VAL A 205 -8.46 17.42 -2.77
C VAL A 205 -8.73 18.45 -1.69
N LYS A 206 -7.93 18.48 -0.61
CA LYS A 206 -8.13 19.34 0.56
C LYS A 206 -8.42 20.79 0.17
N GLY A 207 -7.55 21.45 -0.59
CA GLY A 207 -7.73 22.84 -1.00
C GLY A 207 -8.95 23.08 -1.92
N PHE A 208 -9.35 22.07 -2.69
CA PHE A 208 -10.54 22.17 -3.54
C PHE A 208 -11.84 22.02 -2.77
N LEU A 209 -11.83 21.22 -1.69
CA LEU A 209 -12.96 21.10 -0.76
C LEU A 209 -13.12 22.39 0.05
N GLU A 210 -12.03 22.93 0.60
CA GLU A 210 -12.00 24.17 1.37
C GLU A 210 -12.47 25.36 0.53
N SER A 211 -12.14 25.40 -0.76
CA SER A 211 -12.58 26.46 -1.69
C SER A 211 -13.98 26.21 -2.31
N GLY A 212 -14.66 25.12 -1.96
CA GLY A 212 -15.98 24.77 -2.48
C GLY A 212 -15.99 24.35 -3.96
N LYS A 213 -14.82 24.16 -4.59
CA LYS A 213 -14.70 23.71 -5.98
C LYS A 213 -15.05 22.24 -6.18
N LEU A 214 -15.01 21.46 -5.11
CA LEU A 214 -15.48 20.08 -5.04
C LEU A 214 -16.38 19.90 -3.83
N ARG A 215 -17.28 18.91 -3.89
CA ARG A 215 -18.08 18.47 -2.74
C ARG A 215 -17.71 17.05 -2.38
N ALA A 216 -17.27 16.80 -1.13
CA ALA A 216 -17.13 15.46 -0.59
C ALA A 216 -18.50 14.97 -0.08
N LEU A 217 -18.87 13.74 -0.45
CA LEU A 217 -20.10 13.09 0.03
C LEU A 217 -19.82 12.11 1.18
N ALA A 218 -18.68 11.45 1.16
CA ALA A 218 -18.33 10.42 2.15
C ALA A 218 -16.86 10.03 2.08
N VAL A 219 -16.37 9.41 3.17
CA VAL A 219 -15.11 8.66 3.17
C VAL A 219 -15.35 7.23 2.70
N ALA A 220 -14.42 6.68 1.96
CA ALA A 220 -14.50 5.33 1.39
C ALA A 220 -14.02 4.22 2.34
N SER A 221 -13.60 4.53 3.56
CA SER A 221 -13.23 3.56 4.58
C SER A 221 -14.45 2.84 5.17
N ALA A 222 -14.25 1.61 5.66
CA ALA A 222 -15.32 0.84 6.33
C ALA A 222 -15.80 1.51 7.63
N LYS A 223 -14.91 2.25 8.30
CA LYS A 223 -15.18 2.97 9.56
C LYS A 223 -14.97 4.46 9.39
N PRO A 224 -15.55 5.32 10.28
CA PRO A 224 -15.26 6.75 10.29
C PRO A 224 -13.75 7.02 10.33
N SER A 225 -13.32 8.03 9.60
CA SER A 225 -11.91 8.40 9.50
C SER A 225 -11.61 9.63 10.36
N ARG A 226 -10.55 9.56 11.15
CA ARG A 226 -10.06 10.72 11.91
C ARG A 226 -9.48 11.82 11.00
N LEU A 227 -9.11 11.48 9.77
CA LEU A 227 -8.68 12.46 8.77
C LEU A 227 -9.84 13.32 8.24
N HIS A 228 -11.08 12.80 8.31
CA HIS A 228 -12.29 13.46 7.83
C HIS A 228 -13.47 13.16 8.77
N PRO A 229 -13.44 13.67 10.04
CA PRO A 229 -14.41 13.32 11.06
C PRO A 229 -15.85 13.76 10.72
N ASP A 230 -15.98 14.79 9.91
CA ASP A 230 -17.28 15.36 9.52
C ASP A 230 -17.96 14.61 8.37
N LEU A 231 -17.27 13.68 7.73
CA LEU A 231 -17.81 12.93 6.61
C LEU A 231 -18.35 11.56 7.04
N PRO A 232 -19.57 11.18 6.60
CA PRO A 232 -20.06 9.82 6.79
C PRO A 232 -19.20 8.84 5.97
N THR A 233 -19.30 7.56 6.28
CA THR A 233 -18.71 6.51 5.43
C THR A 233 -19.62 6.18 4.26
N VAL A 234 -19.06 5.77 3.10
CA VAL A 234 -19.84 5.17 2.02
C VAL A 234 -20.55 3.92 2.53
N ALA A 235 -19.88 3.14 3.40
CA ALA A 235 -20.42 1.92 4.01
C ALA A 235 -21.72 2.12 4.80
N SER A 236 -21.95 3.32 5.37
CA SER A 236 -23.20 3.63 6.09
C SER A 236 -24.43 3.64 5.17
N SER A 237 -24.23 3.87 3.87
CA SER A 237 -25.30 3.81 2.85
C SER A 237 -25.18 2.61 1.93
N LEU A 238 -24.02 1.99 1.86
CA LEU A 238 -23.67 0.89 0.95
C LEU A 238 -22.86 -0.16 1.75
N PRO A 239 -23.53 -1.04 2.52
CA PRO A 239 -22.84 -2.03 3.35
C PRO A 239 -21.84 -2.88 2.58
N GLY A 240 -20.69 -3.15 3.19
CA GLY A 240 -19.58 -3.90 2.57
C GLY A 240 -18.65 -3.05 1.67
N TYR A 241 -18.95 -1.76 1.49
CA TYR A 241 -18.06 -0.87 0.76
C TYR A 241 -16.83 -0.50 1.60
N GLU A 242 -15.65 -0.71 1.02
CA GLU A 242 -14.38 -0.25 1.58
C GLU A 242 -13.36 -0.03 0.47
N SER A 243 -12.78 1.16 0.44
CA SER A 243 -11.69 1.53 -0.46
C SER A 243 -10.70 2.43 0.28
N THR A 244 -9.74 1.81 0.93
CA THR A 244 -8.65 2.47 1.64
C THR A 244 -7.35 2.15 0.91
N SER A 245 -6.59 3.18 0.58
CA SER A 245 -5.23 3.01 0.06
C SER A 245 -4.31 2.65 1.23
N VAL A 246 -3.54 1.57 1.11
CA VAL A 246 -2.58 1.11 2.11
C VAL A 246 -1.19 1.14 1.49
N TRP A 247 -0.21 1.60 2.24
CA TRP A 247 1.20 1.57 1.88
C TRP A 247 1.97 0.75 2.90
N GLY A 248 3.02 0.11 2.43
CA GLY A 248 3.85 -0.68 3.31
C GLY A 248 5.25 -0.91 2.76
N MET A 249 6.06 -1.46 3.63
CA MET A 249 7.45 -1.78 3.38
C MET A 249 7.60 -3.28 3.12
N LEU A 250 8.26 -3.60 2.01
CA LEU A 250 8.56 -4.95 1.56
C LEU A 250 10.07 -5.14 1.42
N ALA A 251 10.52 -6.38 1.56
CA ALA A 251 11.90 -6.81 1.28
C ALA A 251 11.89 -7.94 0.23
N PRO A 252 13.02 -8.23 -0.44
CA PRO A 252 13.15 -9.41 -1.29
C PRO A 252 12.83 -10.71 -0.53
N SER A 253 12.23 -11.68 -1.21
CA SER A 253 12.04 -13.02 -0.65
C SER A 253 13.40 -13.63 -0.27
N GLY A 254 13.42 -14.46 0.78
CA GLY A 254 14.68 -15.01 1.32
C GLY A 254 15.42 -14.08 2.28
N THR A 255 15.00 -12.83 2.49
CA THR A 255 15.59 -11.97 3.54
C THR A 255 15.45 -12.66 4.91
N PRO A 256 16.55 -12.83 5.68
CA PRO A 256 16.53 -13.52 6.96
C PRO A 256 15.50 -12.93 7.92
N SER A 257 14.75 -13.79 8.61
CA SER A 257 13.67 -13.36 9.53
C SER A 257 14.18 -12.45 10.64
N ALA A 258 15.42 -12.63 11.11
CA ALA A 258 16.05 -11.75 12.10
C ALA A 258 16.19 -10.30 11.56
N ILE A 259 16.51 -10.14 10.27
CA ILE A 259 16.62 -8.83 9.60
C ILE A 259 15.22 -8.22 9.42
N VAL A 260 14.25 -9.00 8.93
CA VAL A 260 12.85 -8.55 8.78
C VAL A 260 12.30 -8.05 10.12
N ASN A 261 12.49 -8.83 11.19
CA ASN A 261 12.03 -8.47 12.53
C ASN A 261 12.76 -7.24 13.09
N ARG A 262 14.05 -7.07 12.80
CA ARG A 262 14.80 -5.87 13.19
C ARG A 262 14.26 -4.65 12.44
N LEU A 263 14.12 -4.72 11.12
CA LEU A 263 13.54 -3.64 10.31
C LEU A 263 12.13 -3.29 10.79
N ASN A 264 11.26 -4.27 11.01
CA ASN A 264 9.91 -4.03 11.53
C ASN A 264 9.95 -3.20 12.82
N ARG A 265 10.76 -3.60 13.80
CA ARG A 265 10.89 -2.84 15.07
C ARG A 265 11.36 -1.40 14.85
N GLU A 266 12.34 -1.18 13.96
CA GLU A 266 12.85 0.16 13.70
C GLU A 266 11.85 1.03 12.95
N PHE A 267 11.09 0.46 11.99
CA PHE A 267 9.98 1.16 11.35
C PHE A 267 8.88 1.52 12.35
N LEU A 268 8.48 0.60 13.22
CA LEU A 268 7.47 0.88 14.25
C LEU A 268 7.89 2.02 15.18
N LYS A 269 9.16 2.06 15.61
CA LYS A 269 9.67 3.19 16.40
C LYS A 269 9.55 4.52 15.67
N VAL A 270 9.83 4.54 14.36
CA VAL A 270 9.69 5.76 13.54
C VAL A 270 8.22 6.17 13.44
N LEU A 271 7.33 5.24 13.08
CA LEU A 271 5.92 5.53 12.82
C LEU A 271 5.12 5.93 14.07
N GLN A 272 5.58 5.53 15.26
CA GLN A 272 4.97 5.86 16.54
C GLN A 272 5.41 7.21 17.11
N LYS A 273 6.38 7.89 16.51
CA LYS A 273 6.80 9.22 16.96
C LYS A 273 5.67 10.22 16.78
N PRO A 274 5.32 11.04 17.79
CA PRO A 274 4.25 12.05 17.68
C PRO A 274 4.45 12.98 16.47
N GLU A 275 5.66 13.46 16.24
CA GLU A 275 5.99 14.32 15.10
C GLU A 275 5.75 13.65 13.74
N MET A 276 5.97 12.33 13.64
CA MET A 276 5.70 11.56 12.43
C MET A 276 4.19 11.45 12.18
N ILE A 277 3.44 11.13 13.24
CA ILE A 277 1.98 11.06 13.19
C ILE A 277 1.40 12.39 12.71
N GLU A 278 1.85 13.51 13.28
CA GLU A 278 1.40 14.86 12.90
C GLU A 278 1.72 15.19 11.43
N ARG A 279 2.96 14.90 10.99
CA ARG A 279 3.37 15.18 9.60
C ARG A 279 2.63 14.34 8.58
N PHE A 280 2.40 13.05 8.85
CA PHE A 280 1.56 12.21 8.01
C PHE A 280 0.12 12.72 7.98
N PHE A 281 -0.44 13.03 9.14
CA PHE A 281 -1.81 13.54 9.27
C PHE A 281 -2.01 14.87 8.51
N ALA A 282 -1.06 15.80 8.62
CA ALA A 282 -1.07 17.05 7.86
C ALA A 282 -1.07 16.85 6.34
N ALA A 283 -0.46 15.75 5.88
CA ALA A 283 -0.45 15.34 4.47
C ALA A 283 -1.70 14.53 4.06
N GLY A 284 -2.69 14.35 4.95
CA GLY A 284 -3.89 13.57 4.69
C GLY A 284 -3.65 12.04 4.67
N LEU A 285 -2.63 11.60 5.40
CA LEU A 285 -2.26 10.19 5.56
C LEU A 285 -2.34 9.83 7.05
N ASP A 286 -2.82 8.63 7.34
CA ASP A 286 -2.81 8.10 8.69
C ASP A 286 -1.65 7.11 8.86
N THR A 287 -0.82 7.32 9.88
CA THR A 287 0.27 6.38 10.17
C THR A 287 -0.30 5.06 10.66
N GLU A 288 0.25 3.97 10.14
CA GLU A 288 -0.15 2.62 10.53
C GLU A 288 1.09 1.73 10.55
N GLY A 289 1.45 1.24 11.73
CA GLY A 289 2.48 0.23 11.86
C GLY A 289 1.86 -1.14 12.14
N SER A 290 2.37 -2.19 11.53
CA SER A 290 1.87 -3.55 11.72
C SER A 290 2.99 -4.56 11.89
N THR A 291 2.63 -5.78 12.32
CA THR A 291 3.54 -6.92 12.19
C THR A 291 3.65 -7.36 10.73
N PRO A 292 4.73 -8.05 10.34
CA PRO A 292 4.85 -8.62 8.99
C PRO A 292 3.65 -9.50 8.62
N GLN A 293 3.17 -10.33 9.56
CA GLN A 293 2.04 -11.23 9.36
C GLN A 293 0.73 -10.48 9.14
N ALA A 294 0.50 -9.40 9.89
CA ALA A 294 -0.70 -8.58 9.71
C ALA A 294 -0.69 -7.89 8.34
N PHE A 295 0.46 -7.37 7.89
CA PHE A 295 0.56 -6.78 6.56
C PHE A 295 0.38 -7.83 5.45
N ALA A 296 0.94 -9.04 5.60
CA ALA A 296 0.69 -10.14 4.67
C ALA A 296 -0.81 -10.50 4.58
N ALA A 297 -1.52 -10.48 5.70
CA ALA A 297 -2.96 -10.71 5.73
C ALA A 297 -3.74 -9.63 4.98
N VAL A 298 -3.35 -8.36 5.11
CA VAL A 298 -3.94 -7.24 4.34
C VAL A 298 -3.76 -7.47 2.83
N ILE A 299 -2.54 -7.76 2.37
CA ILE A 299 -2.25 -8.04 0.96
C ILE A 299 -3.09 -9.21 0.45
N LYS A 300 -3.14 -10.31 1.22
CA LYS A 300 -3.91 -11.51 0.85
C LYS A 300 -5.40 -11.21 0.71
N ALA A 301 -5.98 -10.51 1.68
CA ALA A 301 -7.40 -10.16 1.68
C ALA A 301 -7.74 -9.23 0.50
N ASP A 302 -6.91 -8.20 0.27
CA ASP A 302 -7.10 -7.26 -0.82
C ASP A 302 -6.98 -7.96 -2.19
N SER A 303 -5.93 -8.75 -2.40
CA SER A 303 -5.74 -9.51 -3.64
C SER A 303 -6.89 -10.50 -3.90
N ALA A 304 -7.36 -11.21 -2.86
CA ALA A 304 -8.46 -12.17 -2.99
C ALA A 304 -9.78 -11.48 -3.38
N ARG A 305 -10.07 -10.32 -2.79
CA ARG A 305 -11.26 -9.51 -3.12
C ARG A 305 -11.27 -9.12 -4.59
N TRP A 306 -10.16 -8.57 -5.09
CA TRP A 306 -10.07 -8.12 -6.48
C TRP A 306 -10.01 -9.28 -7.48
N ALA A 307 -9.29 -10.36 -7.16
CA ALA A 307 -9.29 -11.57 -7.98
C ALA A 307 -10.70 -12.15 -8.16
N ARG A 308 -11.53 -12.13 -7.11
CA ARG A 308 -12.94 -12.55 -7.19
C ARG A 308 -13.73 -11.65 -8.15
N LEU A 309 -13.65 -10.33 -8.01
CA LEU A 309 -14.38 -9.39 -8.89
C LEU A 309 -13.96 -9.51 -10.35
N ILE A 310 -12.67 -9.79 -10.60
CA ILE A 310 -12.16 -10.09 -11.96
C ILE A 310 -12.76 -11.40 -12.48
N LYS A 311 -12.73 -12.47 -11.66
CA LYS A 311 -13.27 -13.78 -12.03
C LYS A 311 -14.77 -13.73 -12.33
N ASP A 312 -15.51 -12.93 -11.55
CA ASP A 312 -16.95 -12.74 -11.69
C ASP A 312 -17.31 -11.82 -12.90
N GLY A 313 -16.31 -11.39 -13.70
CA GLY A 313 -16.51 -10.54 -14.88
C GLY A 313 -16.92 -9.11 -14.57
N VAL A 314 -16.78 -8.69 -13.32
CA VAL A 314 -17.16 -7.35 -12.86
C VAL A 314 -16.11 -6.31 -13.27
N ILE A 315 -14.87 -6.73 -13.35
CA ILE A 315 -13.72 -5.87 -13.70
C ILE A 315 -13.03 -6.46 -14.93
N ALA A 316 -12.84 -5.62 -15.95
CA ALA A 316 -12.01 -5.98 -17.08
C ALA A 316 -10.51 -5.90 -16.73
N THR A 317 -9.72 -6.80 -17.25
CA THR A 317 -8.26 -6.82 -17.15
C THR A 317 -7.65 -6.71 -18.54
N GLU A 318 -6.39 -6.30 -18.62
CA GLU A 318 -5.59 -6.28 -19.85
C GLU A 318 -4.97 -7.66 -20.15
N LYS A 319 -5.52 -8.73 -19.56
CA LYS A 319 -5.06 -10.12 -19.76
C LYS A 319 -5.73 -10.76 -20.97
#